data_c477889b5f058ffa4944cbbe4152654b
#
_entry.id   c477889b5f058ffa4944cbbe4152654b
#
_cell.length_a   1.000
_cell.length_b   1.000
_cell.length_c   1.000
_cell.angle_alpha   90.00
_cell.angle_beta   90.00
_cell.angle_gamma   90.00
#
_symmetry.space_group_name_H-M   'P 1'
#
loop_
_entity.id
_entity.type
_entity.pdbx_description
1 polymer ?
#
loop_
_entity_poly.entity_id
_entity_poly.type
_entity_poly.pdbx_seq_one_letter_code
_entity_poly.pdbx_strand_id
1 'polypeptide(L)'
;MKTRNYLELSQYMIKLLKAAYKKCSKQKVDVKDKGSSDLVTSLDLSLEKFITTALKKDFPETKIVSEEFNSKIEAKGTYFVLDPLDGTINFANGLNSLYGLQIAYIENDVTVASAIYFPSSDSSYTAAKNFGAFENGKKYVVTPKPVSHSLLNINTTRADFDTMYKLLEELKYKFLRFRIIGADCYDFVSASLGNFGGLVMRNGNSWDILPGLFLAEQAECKITTYKDYIIVSNTEEAQSAILKAFRKIIKQQKECKSAK
;
A
#
# COMPACT_ATOMS: atom_id res chain seq x y z
N MET A 1 23.86 18.42 10.91
CA MET A 1 22.47 17.93 10.96
C MET A 1 22.42 16.74 11.92
N LYS A 2 21.56 16.77 12.95
CA LYS A 2 21.33 15.57 13.77
C LYS A 2 20.76 14.49 12.88
N THR A 3 21.38 13.32 12.83
CA THR A 3 20.88 12.15 12.09
C THR A 3 19.48 11.87 12.62
N ARG A 4 18.46 12.05 11.75
CA ARG A 4 17.06 11.85 12.15
C ARG A 4 16.86 10.37 12.48
N ASN A 5 16.35 10.08 13.66
CA ASN A 5 16.06 8.70 14.06
C ASN A 5 14.76 8.26 13.34
N TYR A 6 14.90 7.46 12.26
CA TYR A 6 13.76 7.02 11.47
C TYR A 6 12.79 6.11 12.25
N LEU A 7 13.28 5.40 13.27
CA LEU A 7 12.42 4.63 14.15
C LEU A 7 11.51 5.56 14.98
N GLU A 8 12.05 6.61 15.57
CA GLU A 8 11.25 7.61 16.29
C GLU A 8 10.26 8.31 15.36
N LEU A 9 10.66 8.58 14.12
CA LEU A 9 9.79 9.19 13.13
C LEU A 9 8.61 8.25 12.75
N SER A 10 8.86 6.96 12.55
CA SER A 10 7.79 5.98 12.29
C SER A 10 6.83 5.86 13.47
N GLN A 11 7.36 5.92 14.70
CA GLN A 11 6.56 5.93 15.92
C GLN A 11 5.75 7.23 16.10
N TYR A 12 6.29 8.37 15.67
CA TYR A 12 5.54 9.64 15.63
C TYR A 12 4.38 9.53 14.64
N MET A 13 4.65 9.07 13.42
CA MET A 13 3.65 8.92 12.37
C MET A 13 2.48 8.02 12.80
N ILE A 14 2.75 6.86 13.40
CA ILE A 14 1.66 5.97 13.85
C ILE A 14 0.83 6.58 14.97
N LYS A 15 1.44 7.31 15.90
CA LYS A 15 0.73 8.04 16.96
C LYS A 15 -0.18 9.12 16.36
N LEU A 16 0.31 9.81 15.32
CA LEU A 16 -0.45 10.83 14.61
C LEU A 16 -1.67 10.24 13.90
N LEU A 17 -1.52 9.12 13.16
CA LEU A 17 -2.63 8.43 12.51
C LEU A 17 -3.71 7.99 13.53
N LYS A 18 -3.30 7.37 14.63
CA LYS A 18 -4.22 6.96 15.71
C LYS A 18 -4.96 8.16 16.34
N ALA A 19 -4.26 9.25 16.59
CA ALA A 19 -4.85 10.47 17.14
C ALA A 19 -5.85 11.10 16.17
N ALA A 20 -5.51 11.15 14.87
CA ALA A 20 -6.38 11.67 13.82
C ALA A 20 -7.68 10.86 13.75
N TYR A 21 -7.57 9.53 13.63
CA TYR A 21 -8.76 8.67 13.56
C TYR A 21 -9.64 8.80 14.81
N LYS A 22 -9.07 8.74 16.01
CA LYS A 22 -9.80 8.92 17.27
C LYS A 22 -10.55 10.25 17.35
N LYS A 23 -10.01 11.31 16.73
CA LYS A 23 -10.62 12.65 16.73
C LYS A 23 -11.71 12.77 15.66
N CYS A 24 -11.46 12.30 14.44
CA CYS A 24 -12.28 12.56 13.26
C CYS A 24 -13.44 11.53 13.09
N SER A 25 -13.27 10.28 13.51
CA SER A 25 -14.26 9.20 13.30
C SER A 25 -15.56 9.32 14.10
N LYS A 26 -15.65 10.30 15.00
CA LYS A 26 -16.85 10.54 15.82
C LYS A 26 -17.95 11.33 15.08
N GLN A 27 -17.65 11.85 13.90
CA GLN A 27 -18.57 12.66 13.11
C GLN A 27 -19.42 11.77 12.20
N LYS A 28 -20.61 12.26 11.82
CA LYS A 28 -21.38 11.61 10.76
C LYS A 28 -20.58 11.65 9.46
N VAL A 29 -20.55 10.52 8.78
CA VAL A 29 -19.81 10.40 7.51
C VAL A 29 -20.77 10.63 6.34
N ASP A 30 -20.43 11.58 5.48
CA ASP A 30 -21.07 11.80 4.19
C ASP A 30 -20.17 11.27 3.08
N VAL A 31 -20.75 10.60 2.09
CA VAL A 31 -20.05 10.02 0.94
C VAL A 31 -20.33 10.86 -0.29
N LYS A 32 -19.29 11.16 -1.08
CA LYS A 32 -19.40 11.87 -2.35
C LYS A 32 -18.68 11.08 -3.46
N ASP A 33 -19.25 11.12 -4.66
CA ASP A 33 -18.65 10.56 -5.86
C ASP A 33 -17.61 11.56 -6.40
N LYS A 34 -16.37 11.11 -6.58
CA LYS A 34 -15.28 11.85 -7.24
C LYS A 34 -15.33 11.73 -8.77
N GLY A 35 -16.19 10.87 -9.32
CA GLY A 35 -16.18 10.45 -10.71
C GLY A 35 -15.18 9.33 -10.97
N SER A 36 -15.20 8.77 -12.20
CA SER A 36 -14.28 7.70 -12.63
C SER A 36 -14.30 6.45 -11.74
N SER A 37 -15.41 6.19 -11.04
CA SER A 37 -15.59 5.06 -10.11
C SER A 37 -14.79 5.19 -8.82
N ASP A 38 -14.60 6.40 -8.33
CA ASP A 38 -13.90 6.72 -7.10
C ASP A 38 -14.79 7.51 -6.13
N LEU A 39 -14.56 7.35 -4.82
CA LEU A 39 -15.32 7.96 -3.74
C LEU A 39 -14.42 8.75 -2.80
N VAL A 40 -15.02 9.77 -2.17
CA VAL A 40 -14.43 10.46 -1.02
C VAL A 40 -15.48 10.59 0.07
N THR A 41 -15.05 10.49 1.31
CA THR A 41 -15.93 10.73 2.44
C THR A 41 -15.52 11.99 3.22
N SER A 42 -16.44 12.51 4.01
CA SER A 42 -16.12 13.62 4.93
C SER A 42 -15.06 13.23 5.97
N LEU A 43 -14.88 11.92 6.20
CA LEU A 43 -13.85 11.40 7.09
C LEU A 43 -12.46 11.56 6.44
N ASP A 44 -12.28 11.20 5.16
CA ASP A 44 -11.01 11.38 4.41
C ASP A 44 -10.52 12.83 4.54
N LEU A 45 -11.41 13.78 4.22
CA LEU A 45 -11.10 15.22 4.27
C LEU A 45 -10.73 15.70 5.68
N SER A 46 -11.44 15.20 6.69
CA SER A 46 -11.19 15.56 8.08
C SER A 46 -9.87 14.98 8.60
N LEU A 47 -9.56 13.73 8.23
CA LEU A 47 -8.31 13.05 8.55
C LEU A 47 -7.13 13.76 7.90
N GLU A 48 -7.21 14.03 6.59
CA GLU A 48 -6.13 14.72 5.89
C GLU A 48 -5.87 16.09 6.48
N LYS A 49 -6.92 16.88 6.73
CA LYS A 49 -6.78 18.21 7.36
C LYS A 49 -6.11 18.12 8.73
N PHE A 50 -6.49 17.16 9.56
CA PHE A 50 -5.90 16.99 10.89
C PHE A 50 -4.41 16.63 10.79
N ILE A 51 -4.08 15.61 9.98
CA ILE A 51 -2.72 15.09 9.85
C ILE A 51 -1.80 16.15 9.22
N THR A 52 -2.22 16.79 8.12
CA THR A 52 -1.42 17.80 7.43
C THR A 52 -1.19 19.05 8.30
N THR A 53 -2.17 19.43 9.12
CA THR A 53 -2.00 20.54 10.08
C THR A 53 -0.94 20.22 11.14
N ALA A 54 -0.95 19.02 11.69
CA ALA A 54 0.05 18.58 12.66
C ALA A 54 1.45 18.48 12.02
N LEU A 55 1.54 17.90 10.82
CA LEU A 55 2.81 17.80 10.09
C LEU A 55 3.40 19.16 9.75
N LYS A 56 2.59 20.11 9.29
CA LYS A 56 3.05 21.49 8.99
C LYS A 56 3.55 22.21 10.24
N LYS A 57 2.97 21.95 11.40
CA LYS A 57 3.44 22.49 12.68
C LYS A 57 4.78 21.91 13.09
N ASP A 58 4.95 20.59 13.00
CA ASP A 58 6.11 19.88 13.52
C ASP A 58 7.27 19.80 12.49
N PHE A 59 6.94 19.93 11.19
CA PHE A 59 7.86 19.88 10.04
C PHE A 59 7.54 20.99 9.03
N PRO A 60 7.66 22.28 9.40
CA PRO A 60 7.18 23.41 8.60
C PRO A 60 7.79 23.50 7.19
N GLU A 61 9.06 23.08 7.03
CA GLU A 61 9.78 23.14 5.76
C GLU A 61 9.59 21.88 4.88
N THR A 62 8.87 20.87 5.37
CA THR A 62 8.73 19.60 4.66
C THR A 62 7.46 19.62 3.80
N LYS A 63 7.59 19.31 2.53
CA LYS A 63 6.45 19.13 1.62
C LYS A 63 5.56 17.97 2.08
N ILE A 64 4.27 18.07 1.81
CA ILE A 64 3.30 16.99 2.05
C ILE A 64 2.57 16.74 0.73
N VAL A 65 2.71 15.54 0.20
CA VAL A 65 1.93 15.03 -0.93
C VAL A 65 0.82 14.17 -0.35
N SER A 66 -0.41 14.46 -0.67
CA SER A 66 -1.56 13.73 -0.12
C SER A 66 -2.69 13.64 -1.13
N GLU A 67 -3.53 12.64 -0.98
CA GLU A 67 -4.54 12.28 -1.97
C GLU A 67 -5.55 13.41 -2.22
N GLU A 68 -6.13 14.00 -1.16
CA GLU A 68 -7.31 14.85 -1.30
C GLU A 68 -6.96 16.33 -1.58
N PHE A 69 -5.99 16.90 -0.87
CA PHE A 69 -5.69 18.33 -0.97
C PHE A 69 -4.38 18.66 -1.69
N ASN A 70 -3.42 17.73 -1.72
CA ASN A 70 -2.06 18.02 -2.18
C ASN A 70 -1.56 17.06 -3.25
N SER A 71 -2.45 16.44 -4.01
CA SER A 71 -2.12 15.44 -5.04
C SER A 71 -1.30 16.00 -6.22
N LYS A 72 -1.33 17.31 -6.42
CA LYS A 72 -0.59 18.01 -7.51
C LYS A 72 0.80 18.49 -7.09
N ILE A 73 1.20 18.29 -5.83
CA ILE A 73 2.54 18.70 -5.37
C ILE A 73 3.58 17.76 -5.97
N GLU A 74 4.64 18.34 -6.55
CA GLU A 74 5.75 17.54 -7.08
C GLU A 74 6.44 16.73 -5.96
N ALA A 75 6.38 15.41 -6.08
CA ALA A 75 6.99 14.45 -5.18
C ALA A 75 8.47 14.27 -5.51
N LYS A 76 9.33 15.19 -5.01
CA LYS A 76 10.78 15.17 -5.23
C LYS A 76 11.54 15.66 -4.02
N GLY A 77 12.65 14.99 -3.71
CA GLY A 77 13.56 15.33 -2.63
C GLY A 77 13.09 14.78 -1.27
N THR A 78 12.75 15.69 -0.34
CA THR A 78 12.31 15.32 1.01
C THR A 78 10.87 15.77 1.25
N TYR A 79 9.98 14.80 1.55
CA TYR A 79 8.55 15.05 1.70
C TYR A 79 7.85 13.92 2.46
N PHE A 80 6.64 14.20 2.92
CA PHE A 80 5.70 13.16 3.35
C PHE A 80 4.77 12.78 2.19
N VAL A 81 4.37 11.51 2.14
CA VAL A 81 3.20 11.06 1.38
C VAL A 81 2.15 10.57 2.36
N LEU A 82 0.88 10.86 2.08
CA LEU A 82 -0.24 10.54 2.96
C LEU A 82 -1.44 10.10 2.14
N ASP A 83 -1.96 8.93 2.46
CA ASP A 83 -3.33 8.55 2.16
C ASP A 83 -4.12 8.54 3.47
N PRO A 84 -5.09 9.44 3.64
CA PRO A 84 -5.83 9.57 4.89
C PRO A 84 -6.78 8.39 5.15
N LEU A 85 -7.29 7.75 4.09
CA LEU A 85 -8.21 6.62 4.18
C LEU A 85 -8.13 5.73 2.92
N ASP A 86 -7.10 4.90 2.83
CA ASP A 86 -6.99 3.89 1.78
C ASP A 86 -8.08 2.82 1.93
N GLY A 87 -8.74 2.48 0.81
CA GLY A 87 -9.90 1.61 0.80
C GLY A 87 -11.22 2.36 1.04
N THR A 88 -11.34 3.61 0.62
CA THR A 88 -12.54 4.44 0.76
C THR A 88 -13.81 3.77 0.23
N ILE A 89 -13.72 3.04 -0.89
CA ILE A 89 -14.84 2.28 -1.46
C ILE A 89 -15.26 1.16 -0.49
N ASN A 90 -14.33 0.44 0.11
CA ASN A 90 -14.61 -0.59 1.11
C ASN A 90 -15.29 0.02 2.34
N PHE A 91 -14.75 1.13 2.83
CA PHE A 91 -15.32 1.85 3.97
C PHE A 91 -16.75 2.33 3.69
N ALA A 92 -16.99 2.98 2.54
CA ALA A 92 -18.30 3.48 2.14
C ALA A 92 -19.37 2.38 1.99
N ASN A 93 -18.94 1.16 1.64
CA ASN A 93 -19.80 -0.01 1.51
C ASN A 93 -19.89 -0.87 2.78
N GLY A 94 -19.37 -0.39 3.91
CA GLY A 94 -19.48 -1.07 5.20
C GLY A 94 -18.53 -2.25 5.39
N LEU A 95 -17.49 -2.41 4.55
CA LEU A 95 -16.43 -3.39 4.70
C LEU A 95 -15.39 -2.90 5.72
N ASN A 96 -15.84 -2.75 6.97
CA ASN A 96 -15.15 -2.01 8.04
C ASN A 96 -13.79 -2.55 8.47
N SER A 97 -13.35 -3.70 8.00
CA SER A 97 -12.02 -4.25 8.28
C SER A 97 -11.02 -4.10 7.12
N LEU A 98 -11.47 -3.57 5.97
CA LEU A 98 -10.69 -3.54 4.74
C LEU A 98 -10.39 -2.10 4.29
N TYR A 99 -9.99 -1.27 5.23
CA TYR A 99 -9.47 0.08 5.00
C TYR A 99 -8.44 0.44 6.07
N GLY A 100 -7.59 1.40 5.77
CA GLY A 100 -6.57 1.88 6.70
C GLY A 100 -6.12 3.29 6.40
N LEU A 101 -5.28 3.83 7.28
CA LEU A 101 -4.61 5.11 7.11
C LEU A 101 -3.14 4.82 6.88
N GLN A 102 -2.50 5.51 5.94
CA GLN A 102 -1.09 5.26 5.66
C GLN A 102 -0.30 6.53 5.37
N ILE A 103 0.96 6.53 5.80
CA ILE A 103 1.88 7.65 5.63
C ILE A 103 3.31 7.14 5.48
N ALA A 104 4.10 7.79 4.63
CA ALA A 104 5.54 7.57 4.59
C ALA A 104 6.31 8.90 4.57
N TYR A 105 7.56 8.84 5.01
CA TYR A 105 8.52 9.92 4.90
C TYR A 105 9.64 9.53 3.95
N ILE A 106 9.83 10.38 2.98
CA ILE A 106 10.82 10.26 1.93
C ILE A 106 11.94 11.27 2.21
N GLU A 107 13.18 10.85 2.14
CA GLU A 107 14.36 11.70 2.26
C GLU A 107 15.29 11.46 1.08
N ASN A 108 15.57 12.53 0.33
CA ASN A 108 16.37 12.46 -0.90
C ASN A 108 15.86 11.40 -1.89
N ASP A 109 14.56 11.41 -2.15
CA ASP A 109 13.84 10.48 -3.04
C ASP A 109 13.88 8.99 -2.61
N VAL A 110 14.27 8.71 -1.35
CA VAL A 110 14.26 7.36 -0.77
C VAL A 110 13.29 7.32 0.40
N THR A 111 12.40 6.33 0.42
CA THR A 111 11.52 6.10 1.58
C THR A 111 12.37 5.61 2.75
N VAL A 112 12.25 6.25 3.92
CA VAL A 112 13.08 5.94 5.10
C VAL A 112 12.27 5.63 6.35
N ALA A 113 10.97 5.97 6.35
CA ALA A 113 10.05 5.58 7.41
C ALA A 113 8.63 5.47 6.86
N SER A 114 7.82 4.54 7.38
CA SER A 114 6.39 4.43 7.08
C SER A 114 5.57 4.01 8.28
N ALA A 115 4.28 4.30 8.24
CA ALA A 115 3.30 3.87 9.23
C ALA A 115 1.95 3.60 8.55
N ILE A 116 1.31 2.50 8.95
CA ILE A 116 -0.01 2.07 8.50
C ILE A 116 -0.84 1.74 9.75
N TYR A 117 -2.08 2.20 9.79
CA TYR A 117 -2.98 1.97 10.90
C TYR A 117 -4.32 1.41 10.42
N PHE A 118 -4.74 0.30 11.01
CA PHE A 118 -6.06 -0.30 10.80
C PHE A 118 -6.96 -0.03 12.00
N PRO A 119 -7.92 0.91 11.88
CA PRO A 119 -8.77 1.30 13.00
C PRO A 119 -9.66 0.19 13.54
N SER A 120 -10.14 -0.70 12.67
CA SER A 120 -11.08 -1.77 13.03
C SER A 120 -10.49 -2.78 14.03
N SER A 121 -9.18 -3.01 13.97
CA SER A 121 -8.45 -3.94 14.85
C SER A 121 -7.50 -3.23 15.81
N ASP A 122 -7.42 -1.91 15.78
CA ASP A 122 -6.38 -1.09 16.44
C ASP A 122 -4.95 -1.58 16.16
N SER A 123 -4.76 -2.18 14.98
CA SER A 123 -3.44 -2.72 14.58
C SER A 123 -2.61 -1.64 13.91
N SER A 124 -1.32 -1.64 14.23
CA SER A 124 -0.35 -0.66 13.73
C SER A 124 0.87 -1.34 13.15
N TYR A 125 1.28 -0.88 11.98
CA TYR A 125 2.44 -1.38 11.25
C TYR A 125 3.36 -0.20 10.97
N THR A 126 4.64 -0.34 11.32
CA THR A 126 5.63 0.70 11.06
C THR A 126 6.89 0.09 10.47
N ALA A 127 7.58 0.86 9.66
CA ALA A 127 8.89 0.49 9.15
C ALA A 127 9.85 1.67 9.24
N ALA A 128 11.13 1.35 9.49
CA ALA A 128 12.18 2.34 9.55
C ALA A 128 13.46 1.78 8.94
N LYS A 129 14.10 2.57 8.09
CA LYS A 129 15.35 2.20 7.41
C LYS A 129 16.42 1.80 8.41
N ASN A 130 17.02 0.63 8.21
CA ASN A 130 18.01 -0.01 9.10
C ASN A 130 17.46 -0.56 10.43
N PHE A 131 16.14 -0.46 10.69
CA PHE A 131 15.53 -1.00 11.91
C PHE A 131 14.60 -2.19 11.60
N GLY A 132 14.04 -2.25 10.39
CA GLY A 132 13.12 -3.29 9.95
C GLY A 132 11.64 -2.89 10.10
N ALA A 133 10.76 -3.88 10.00
CA ALA A 133 9.31 -3.74 10.12
C ALA A 133 8.80 -4.15 11.51
N PHE A 134 7.72 -3.51 11.96
CA PHE A 134 7.14 -3.71 13.29
C PHE A 134 5.62 -3.81 13.19
N GLU A 135 5.03 -4.81 13.84
CA GLU A 135 3.61 -4.95 14.12
C GLU A 135 3.35 -4.63 15.58
N ASN A 136 2.52 -3.64 15.89
CA ASN A 136 2.20 -3.22 17.26
C ASN A 136 3.45 -3.03 18.14
N GLY A 137 4.51 -2.46 17.53
CA GLY A 137 5.80 -2.20 18.19
C GLY A 137 6.71 -3.42 18.31
N LYS A 138 6.32 -4.62 17.89
CA LYS A 138 7.16 -5.82 17.88
C LYS A 138 7.76 -6.01 16.49
N LYS A 139 9.08 -6.15 16.43
CA LYS A 139 9.80 -6.41 15.17
C LYS A 139 9.37 -7.76 14.59
N TYR A 140 9.20 -7.79 13.26
CA TYR A 140 8.93 -9.02 12.52
C TYR A 140 9.65 -9.04 11.18
N VAL A 141 9.73 -10.21 10.58
CA VAL A 141 10.09 -10.45 9.19
C VAL A 141 9.02 -11.32 8.55
N VAL A 142 8.92 -11.28 7.23
CA VAL A 142 7.94 -12.09 6.51
C VAL A 142 8.12 -13.58 6.81
N THR A 143 7.01 -14.27 7.06
CA THR A 143 7.03 -15.72 7.24
C THR A 143 6.69 -16.41 5.90
N PRO A 144 7.67 -17.02 5.22
CA PRO A 144 7.43 -17.66 3.93
C PRO A 144 6.56 -18.92 4.08
N LYS A 145 5.70 -19.15 3.07
CA LYS A 145 4.88 -20.34 2.93
C LYS A 145 5.09 -20.94 1.54
N PRO A 146 4.98 -22.27 1.36
CA PRO A 146 4.96 -22.88 0.04
C PRO A 146 3.88 -22.25 -0.86
N VAL A 147 4.17 -22.06 -2.14
CA VAL A 147 3.24 -21.40 -3.08
C VAL A 147 1.88 -22.10 -3.11
N SER A 148 1.87 -23.44 -3.11
CA SER A 148 0.65 -24.25 -3.10
C SER A 148 -0.23 -24.08 -1.86
N HIS A 149 0.30 -23.54 -0.77
CA HIS A 149 -0.42 -23.23 0.48
C HIS A 149 -0.58 -21.72 0.70
N SER A 150 -0.25 -20.92 -0.30
CA SER A 150 -0.28 -19.47 -0.23
C SER A 150 -1.45 -18.89 -1.02
N LEU A 151 -1.91 -17.73 -0.59
CA LEU A 151 -2.84 -16.90 -1.34
C LEU A 151 -2.07 -16.00 -2.30
N LEU A 152 -2.62 -15.75 -3.49
CA LEU A 152 -2.19 -14.67 -4.38
C LEU A 152 -3.21 -13.54 -4.29
N ASN A 153 -2.76 -12.35 -3.94
CA ASN A 153 -3.58 -11.16 -4.04
C ASN A 153 -3.27 -10.41 -5.33
N ILE A 154 -4.31 -9.91 -5.97
CA ILE A 154 -4.21 -9.07 -7.16
C ILE A 154 -4.98 -7.79 -6.89
N ASN A 155 -4.29 -6.67 -6.97
CA ASN A 155 -4.92 -5.38 -7.01
C ASN A 155 -5.08 -4.98 -8.50
N THR A 156 -6.31 -4.75 -8.93
CA THR A 156 -6.63 -4.50 -10.33
C THR A 156 -7.63 -3.36 -10.47
N THR A 157 -7.46 -2.61 -11.54
CA THR A 157 -8.38 -1.59 -12.00
C THR A 157 -9.12 -2.08 -13.26
N ARG A 158 -10.14 -1.33 -13.70
CA ARG A 158 -10.83 -1.63 -14.96
C ARG A 158 -9.87 -1.67 -16.16
N ALA A 159 -8.82 -0.83 -16.16
CA ALA A 159 -7.84 -0.76 -17.24
C ALA A 159 -6.94 -2.00 -17.34
N ASP A 160 -6.74 -2.71 -16.22
CA ASP A 160 -5.83 -3.86 -16.14
C ASP A 160 -6.54 -5.21 -16.13
N PHE A 161 -7.85 -5.20 -16.05
CA PHE A 161 -8.67 -6.39 -15.81
C PHE A 161 -8.30 -7.58 -16.73
N ASP A 162 -8.15 -7.34 -18.01
CA ASP A 162 -7.81 -8.40 -18.97
C ASP A 162 -6.43 -9.02 -18.72
N THR A 163 -5.46 -8.22 -18.32
CA THR A 163 -4.11 -8.70 -18.00
C THR A 163 -4.13 -9.50 -16.71
N MET A 164 -4.86 -9.01 -15.69
CA MET A 164 -4.97 -9.68 -14.39
C MET A 164 -5.79 -10.97 -14.50
N TYR A 165 -6.86 -10.98 -15.30
CA TYR A 165 -7.63 -12.21 -15.58
C TYR A 165 -6.74 -13.31 -16.18
N LYS A 166 -5.94 -12.97 -17.19
CA LYS A 166 -4.98 -13.93 -17.80
C LYS A 166 -3.93 -14.39 -16.80
N LEU A 167 -3.47 -13.49 -15.92
CA LEU A 167 -2.52 -13.84 -14.86
C LEU A 167 -3.13 -14.85 -13.87
N LEU A 168 -4.38 -14.64 -13.47
CA LEU A 168 -5.11 -15.58 -12.62
C LEU A 168 -5.26 -16.94 -13.30
N GLU A 169 -5.57 -16.95 -14.58
CA GLU A 169 -5.71 -18.19 -15.37
C GLU A 169 -4.38 -18.98 -15.43
N GLU A 170 -3.25 -18.30 -15.69
CA GLU A 170 -1.93 -18.93 -15.71
C GLU A 170 -1.49 -19.47 -14.33
N LEU A 171 -1.96 -18.85 -13.26
CA LEU A 171 -1.55 -19.18 -11.89
C LEU A 171 -2.55 -20.02 -11.10
N LYS A 172 -3.70 -20.38 -11.70
CA LYS A 172 -4.83 -21.04 -11.00
C LYS A 172 -4.50 -22.35 -10.28
N TYR A 173 -3.47 -23.06 -10.73
CA TYR A 173 -3.01 -24.30 -10.10
C TYR A 173 -1.69 -24.17 -9.31
N LYS A 174 -1.18 -22.93 -9.17
CA LYS A 174 0.06 -22.64 -8.45
C LYS A 174 -0.23 -22.21 -7.02
N PHE A 175 -1.18 -21.28 -6.85
CA PHE A 175 -1.59 -20.74 -5.55
C PHE A 175 -2.84 -21.44 -5.03
N LEU A 176 -2.98 -21.47 -3.70
CA LEU A 176 -4.14 -22.08 -3.03
C LEU A 176 -5.45 -21.39 -3.40
N ARG A 177 -5.50 -20.07 -3.39
CA ARG A 177 -6.65 -19.22 -3.73
C ARG A 177 -6.19 -17.82 -4.11
N PHE A 178 -7.11 -17.07 -4.70
CA PHE A 178 -6.91 -15.68 -5.10
C PHE A 178 -7.72 -14.72 -4.25
N ARG A 179 -7.25 -13.48 -4.13
CA ARG A 179 -7.95 -12.38 -3.47
C ARG A 179 -7.88 -11.12 -4.34
N ILE A 180 -8.89 -10.28 -4.22
CA ILE A 180 -8.96 -8.90 -4.70
C ILE A 180 -9.58 -8.14 -3.55
N ILE A 181 -8.82 -7.30 -2.86
CA ILE A 181 -9.24 -6.64 -1.61
C ILE A 181 -9.69 -5.21 -1.84
N GLY A 182 -8.95 -4.44 -2.68
CA GLY A 182 -9.26 -3.05 -2.98
C GLY A 182 -8.89 -2.08 -1.86
N ALA A 183 -7.80 -2.36 -1.15
CA ALA A 183 -7.14 -1.48 -0.20
C ALA A 183 -5.65 -1.78 -0.20
N ASP A 184 -4.83 -0.86 -0.71
CA ASP A 184 -3.41 -1.07 -0.95
C ASP A 184 -2.63 -1.27 0.35
N CYS A 185 -2.97 -0.53 1.41
CA CYS A 185 -2.39 -0.70 2.73
C CYS A 185 -2.62 -2.13 3.27
N TYR A 186 -3.82 -2.68 3.08
CA TYR A 186 -4.15 -4.04 3.52
C TYR A 186 -3.39 -5.08 2.71
N ASP A 187 -3.27 -4.86 1.40
CA ASP A 187 -2.57 -5.74 0.47
C ASP A 187 -1.09 -5.86 0.84
N PHE A 188 -0.40 -4.74 1.03
CA PHE A 188 1.01 -4.72 1.40
C PHE A 188 1.26 -5.27 2.82
N VAL A 189 0.44 -4.92 3.80
CA VAL A 189 0.56 -5.45 5.16
C VAL A 189 0.40 -6.97 5.15
N SER A 190 -0.63 -7.48 4.46
CA SER A 190 -0.87 -8.93 4.37
C SER A 190 0.26 -9.66 3.65
N ALA A 191 0.87 -9.05 2.62
CA ALA A 191 2.06 -9.60 1.97
C ALA A 191 3.26 -9.59 2.92
N SER A 192 3.50 -8.51 3.66
CA SER A 192 4.62 -8.37 4.59
C SER A 192 4.58 -9.34 5.77
N LEU A 193 3.38 -9.74 6.19
CA LEU A 193 3.15 -10.75 7.23
C LEU A 193 3.23 -12.20 6.70
N GLY A 194 3.29 -12.41 5.38
CA GLY A 194 3.24 -13.72 4.75
C GLY A 194 1.83 -14.32 4.67
N ASN A 195 0.77 -13.53 4.89
CA ASN A 195 -0.61 -13.95 4.67
C ASN A 195 -0.88 -14.16 3.18
N PHE A 196 -0.28 -13.34 2.33
CA PHE A 196 -0.21 -13.55 0.89
C PHE A 196 1.19 -14.04 0.52
N GLY A 197 1.25 -15.14 -0.24
CA GLY A 197 2.51 -15.61 -0.83
C GLY A 197 2.97 -14.76 -2.00
N GLY A 198 2.04 -14.02 -2.60
CA GLY A 198 2.30 -13.03 -3.64
C GLY A 198 1.26 -11.93 -3.65
N LEU A 199 1.68 -10.74 -3.99
CA LEU A 199 0.87 -9.57 -4.32
C LEU A 199 1.30 -9.07 -5.69
N VAL A 200 0.33 -8.81 -6.56
CA VAL A 200 0.53 -8.18 -7.85
C VAL A 200 -0.37 -6.98 -7.95
N MET A 201 0.20 -5.83 -8.22
CA MET A 201 -0.54 -4.60 -8.41
C MET A 201 0.09 -3.73 -9.49
N ARG A 202 -0.68 -2.85 -10.08
CA ARG A 202 -0.14 -1.83 -10.97
C ARG A 202 0.49 -0.72 -10.14
N ASN A 203 1.60 -0.17 -10.63
CA ASN A 203 2.18 1.03 -10.04
C ASN A 203 1.19 2.19 -10.16
N GLY A 204 0.94 2.88 -9.08
CA GLY A 204 -0.07 3.93 -8.93
C GLY A 204 0.49 5.20 -8.28
N ASN A 205 -0.37 5.88 -7.52
CA ASN A 205 0.03 7.09 -6.82
C ASN A 205 1.03 6.77 -5.69
N SER A 206 1.89 7.72 -5.39
CA SER A 206 2.93 7.51 -4.36
C SER A 206 2.35 7.28 -2.95
N TRP A 207 1.20 7.86 -2.65
CA TRP A 207 0.55 7.70 -1.34
C TRP A 207 -0.09 6.33 -1.16
N ASP A 208 -0.52 5.66 -2.25
CA ASP A 208 -1.04 4.29 -2.22
C ASP A 208 0.09 3.26 -2.07
N ILE A 209 1.24 3.52 -2.70
CA ILE A 209 2.31 2.54 -2.89
C ILE A 209 3.41 2.64 -1.84
N LEU A 210 4.00 3.83 -1.64
CA LEU A 210 5.27 3.95 -0.91
C LEU A 210 5.19 3.49 0.55
N PRO A 211 4.12 3.75 1.33
CA PRO A 211 4.07 3.32 2.72
C PRO A 211 4.10 1.80 2.86
N GLY A 212 3.28 1.11 2.07
CA GLY A 212 3.13 -0.34 2.12
C GLY A 212 4.32 -1.07 1.48
N LEU A 213 4.82 -0.57 0.35
CA LEU A 213 5.98 -1.12 -0.34
C LEU A 213 7.22 -1.09 0.56
N PHE A 214 7.47 0.04 1.24
CA PHE A 214 8.58 0.16 2.18
C PHE A 214 8.41 -0.77 3.39
N LEU A 215 7.18 -0.94 3.91
CA LEU A 215 6.91 -1.93 4.96
C LEU A 215 7.29 -3.33 4.51
N ALA A 216 6.87 -3.74 3.30
CA ALA A 216 7.18 -5.05 2.74
C ALA A 216 8.69 -5.23 2.51
N GLU A 217 9.39 -4.19 2.06
CA GLU A 217 10.85 -4.20 1.92
C GLU A 217 11.54 -4.43 3.27
N GLN A 218 11.15 -3.67 4.29
CA GLN A 218 11.73 -3.77 5.63
C GLN A 218 11.31 -5.05 6.38
N ALA A 219 10.26 -5.75 5.92
CA ALA A 219 9.87 -7.10 6.34
C ALA A 219 10.61 -8.20 5.56
N GLU A 220 11.57 -7.86 4.70
CA GLU A 220 12.38 -8.78 3.89
C GLU A 220 11.60 -9.54 2.81
N CYS A 221 10.49 -8.98 2.32
CA CYS A 221 9.80 -9.49 1.16
C CYS A 221 10.67 -9.33 -0.10
N LYS A 222 10.48 -10.25 -1.05
CA LYS A 222 11.08 -10.13 -2.39
C LYS A 222 10.23 -9.22 -3.25
N ILE A 223 10.82 -8.13 -3.71
CA ILE A 223 10.14 -7.11 -4.51
C ILE A 223 10.75 -7.07 -5.90
N THR A 224 9.90 -7.01 -6.91
CA THR A 224 10.31 -6.88 -8.31
C THR A 224 9.31 -5.99 -9.04
N THR A 225 9.82 -5.08 -9.84
CA THR A 225 8.99 -4.34 -10.81
C THR A 225 9.09 -5.02 -12.16
N TYR A 226 7.93 -5.27 -12.78
CA TYR A 226 7.86 -5.79 -14.14
C TYR A 226 6.92 -4.92 -14.98
N LYS A 227 7.48 -4.13 -15.89
CA LYS A 227 6.76 -3.04 -16.58
C LYS A 227 6.12 -2.10 -15.55
N ASP A 228 4.82 -1.88 -15.66
CA ASP A 228 4.04 -1.03 -14.77
C ASP A 228 3.53 -1.75 -13.52
N TYR A 229 3.98 -3.00 -13.27
CA TYR A 229 3.50 -3.81 -12.16
C TYR A 229 4.54 -3.98 -11.09
N ILE A 230 4.11 -3.89 -9.84
CA ILE A 230 4.85 -4.23 -8.64
C ILE A 230 4.45 -5.64 -8.23
N ILE A 231 5.43 -6.47 -7.97
CA ILE A 231 5.27 -7.84 -7.50
C ILE A 231 5.98 -7.94 -6.16
N VAL A 232 5.22 -8.23 -5.11
CA VAL A 232 5.75 -8.53 -3.78
C VAL A 232 5.50 -10.01 -3.53
N SER A 233 6.50 -10.74 -3.06
CA SER A 233 6.39 -12.16 -2.76
C SER A 233 7.23 -12.55 -1.55
N ASN A 234 6.82 -13.60 -0.86
CA ASN A 234 7.52 -14.09 0.33
C ASN A 234 8.52 -15.22 0.03
N THR A 235 8.52 -15.74 -1.23
CA THR A 235 9.48 -16.77 -1.70
C THR A 235 9.95 -16.47 -3.12
N GLU A 236 11.13 -16.97 -3.49
CA GLU A 236 11.62 -16.94 -4.88
C GLU A 236 10.77 -17.76 -5.83
N GLU A 237 10.19 -18.86 -5.32
CA GLU A 237 9.27 -19.69 -6.09
C GLU A 237 8.04 -18.91 -6.52
N ALA A 238 7.40 -18.19 -5.60
CA ALA A 238 6.24 -17.33 -5.89
C ALA A 238 6.58 -16.23 -6.89
N GLN A 239 7.70 -15.52 -6.66
CA GLN A 239 8.16 -14.46 -7.55
C GLN A 239 8.43 -15.01 -8.97
N SER A 240 9.14 -16.12 -9.08
CA SER A 240 9.45 -16.77 -10.35
C SER A 240 8.19 -17.23 -11.08
N ALA A 241 7.21 -17.81 -10.37
CA ALA A 241 5.95 -18.24 -10.95
C ALA A 241 5.18 -17.06 -11.55
N ILE A 242 5.05 -15.95 -10.81
CA ILE A 242 4.36 -14.74 -11.26
C ILE A 242 5.08 -14.13 -12.48
N LEU A 243 6.39 -13.99 -12.43
CA LEU A 243 7.18 -13.42 -13.54
C LEU A 243 7.11 -14.28 -14.81
N LYS A 244 7.13 -15.61 -14.69
CA LYS A 244 6.97 -16.54 -15.83
C LYS A 244 5.59 -16.37 -16.47
N ALA A 245 4.52 -16.25 -15.67
CA ALA A 245 3.17 -16.03 -16.15
C ALA A 245 3.07 -14.70 -16.92
N PHE A 246 3.60 -13.59 -16.37
CA PHE A 246 3.62 -12.32 -17.07
C PHE A 246 4.36 -12.38 -18.41
N ARG A 247 5.54 -12.99 -18.45
CA ARG A 247 6.32 -13.13 -19.70
C ARG A 247 5.54 -13.90 -20.77
N LYS A 248 4.84 -14.96 -20.37
CA LYS A 248 4.00 -15.75 -21.28
C LYS A 248 2.83 -14.91 -21.86
N ILE A 249 2.09 -14.21 -20.99
CA ILE A 249 0.96 -13.36 -21.40
C ILE A 249 1.41 -12.28 -22.40
N ILE A 250 2.52 -11.61 -22.13
CA ILE A 250 3.02 -10.53 -22.98
C ILE A 250 3.51 -11.07 -24.33
N LYS A 251 4.13 -12.26 -24.36
CA LYS A 251 4.51 -12.90 -25.61
C LYS A 251 3.27 -13.16 -26.48
N GLN A 252 2.22 -13.75 -25.91
CA GLN A 252 0.96 -14.03 -26.61
C GLN A 252 0.28 -12.75 -27.13
N GLN A 253 0.30 -11.67 -26.34
CA GLN A 253 -0.26 -10.38 -26.78
C GLN A 253 0.48 -9.77 -27.97
N LYS A 254 1.81 -9.95 -28.07
CA LYS A 254 2.59 -9.48 -29.21
C LYS A 254 2.30 -10.31 -30.46
N GLU A 255 2.22 -11.63 -30.33
CA GLU A 255 1.90 -12.54 -31.44
C GLU A 255 0.52 -12.26 -32.03
N CYS A 256 -0.49 -12.01 -31.19
CA CYS A 256 -1.84 -11.61 -31.64
C CYS A 256 -1.88 -10.24 -32.35
N LYS A 257 -0.98 -9.31 -32.02
CA LYS A 257 -0.91 -7.99 -32.66
C LYS A 257 -0.15 -8.04 -33.99
N SER A 258 0.79 -8.94 -34.16
CA SER A 258 1.54 -9.12 -35.43
C SER A 258 0.80 -9.96 -36.45
N ALA A 259 -0.29 -10.63 -36.04
CA ALA A 259 -1.15 -11.44 -36.90
C ALA A 259 -2.39 -10.67 -37.43
N LYS A 260 -2.57 -9.43 -37.05
CA LYS A 260 -3.58 -8.47 -37.55
C LYS A 260 -2.91 -7.39 -38.38
#